data_b2f81e4449720ea213038806103f3607
#
_entry.id   b2f81e4449720ea213038806103f3607
#
_cell.length_a   1.000
_cell.length_b   1.000
_cell.length_c   1.000
_cell.angle_alpha   90.00
_cell.angle_beta   90.00
_cell.angle_gamma   90.00
#
_symmetry.space_group_name_H-M   'P 1'
#
loop_
_entity.id
_entity.type
_entity.pdbx_description
1 polymer ?
#
loop_
_entity_poly.entity_id
_entity_poly.type
_entity_poly.pdbx_seq_one_letter_code
_entity_poly.pdbx_strand_id
1 'polypeptide(L)'
;FKNKIRNLIFLGSSCVYPRNCRQPIKEKYLLTGTLEKTNEPYAIAKIAGIKMCESYNFQHNTNYLCLMPCNAFGPNDNYDLQTSHFFPALIRRLIEAKNKKKKINYTLGNR
;
A
#
# COMPACT_ATOMS: atom_id res chain seq x y z
N PHE A 1 18.90 11.44 -13.86
CA PHE A 1 20.34 11.30 -13.51
C PHE A 1 21.11 12.61 -13.59
N LYS A 2 20.59 13.60 -14.32
CA LYS A 2 21.20 14.97 -14.43
C LYS A 2 21.55 15.59 -13.06
N ASN A 3 20.74 15.34 -12.04
CA ASN A 3 20.90 15.92 -10.69
C ASN A 3 21.83 15.12 -9.77
N LYS A 4 22.50 14.07 -10.27
CA LYS A 4 23.47 13.24 -9.53
C LYS A 4 22.93 12.65 -8.20
N ILE A 5 21.62 12.43 -8.09
CA ILE A 5 20.99 11.80 -6.91
C ILE A 5 21.41 10.34 -6.87
N ARG A 6 22.12 9.94 -5.82
CA ARG A 6 22.61 8.57 -5.62
C ARG A 6 21.75 7.74 -4.68
N ASN A 7 21.02 8.37 -3.78
CA ASN A 7 20.17 7.71 -2.79
C ASN A 7 18.73 8.14 -2.99
N LEU A 8 17.80 7.17 -3.03
CA LEU A 8 16.37 7.40 -3.20
C LEU A 8 15.61 6.35 -2.39
N ILE A 9 14.55 6.76 -1.73
CA ILE A 9 13.55 5.84 -1.21
C ILE A 9 12.29 5.97 -2.06
N PHE A 10 11.92 4.89 -2.74
CA PHE A 10 10.67 4.80 -3.50
C PHE A 10 9.61 4.08 -2.68
N LEU A 11 8.48 4.73 -2.48
CA LEU A 11 7.34 4.13 -1.78
C LEU A 11 6.50 3.33 -2.79
N GLY A 12 6.65 2.03 -2.78
CA GLY A 12 5.78 1.08 -3.45
C GLY A 12 4.45 0.91 -2.71
N SER A 13 3.91 -0.29 -2.74
CA SER A 13 2.69 -0.66 -2.01
C SER A 13 2.57 -2.16 -1.94
N SER A 14 1.92 -2.70 -0.93
CA SER A 14 1.57 -4.13 -0.86
C SER A 14 0.65 -4.59 -2.01
N CYS A 15 -0.06 -3.66 -2.67
CA CYS A 15 -0.92 -3.94 -3.83
C CYS A 15 -0.15 -4.44 -5.07
N VAL A 16 1.18 -4.34 -5.10
CA VAL A 16 2.01 -4.82 -6.22
C VAL A 16 2.12 -6.34 -6.29
N TYR A 17 1.74 -7.03 -5.22
CA TYR A 17 1.78 -8.48 -5.17
C TYR A 17 0.52 -9.12 -5.75
N PRO A 18 0.61 -10.37 -6.25
CA PRO A 18 -0.55 -11.07 -6.77
C PRO A 18 -1.70 -11.17 -5.75
N ARG A 19 -2.94 -11.11 -6.24
CA ARG A 19 -4.14 -11.23 -5.40
C ARG A 19 -4.12 -12.49 -4.52
N ASN A 20 -3.73 -13.62 -5.10
CA ASN A 20 -3.67 -14.92 -4.41
C ASN A 20 -2.24 -15.25 -3.96
N CYS A 21 -1.51 -14.26 -3.47
CA CYS A 21 -0.15 -14.43 -3.00
C CYS A 21 -0.11 -15.26 -1.71
N ARG A 22 0.85 -16.20 -1.64
CA ARG A 22 1.08 -16.98 -0.42
C ARG A 22 1.49 -16.07 0.74
N GLN A 23 0.98 -16.37 1.93
CA GLN A 23 1.33 -15.67 3.16
C GLN A 23 2.40 -16.45 3.96
N PRO A 24 3.32 -15.76 4.63
CA PRO A 24 3.57 -14.32 4.55
C PRO A 24 4.12 -13.93 3.17
N ILE A 25 3.76 -12.73 2.69
CA ILE A 25 4.23 -12.22 1.40
C ILE A 25 5.75 -12.03 1.44
N LYS A 26 6.41 -12.51 0.37
CA LYS A 26 7.86 -12.33 0.18
C LYS A 26 8.12 -11.49 -1.07
N GLU A 27 9.19 -10.71 -1.08
CA GLU A 27 9.56 -9.83 -2.20
C GLU A 27 9.64 -10.57 -3.55
N LYS A 28 10.13 -11.82 -3.54
CA LYS A 28 10.22 -12.67 -4.74
C LYS A 28 8.89 -13.00 -5.41
N TYR A 29 7.76 -12.70 -4.76
CA TYR A 29 6.44 -12.95 -5.35
C TYR A 29 5.96 -11.81 -6.24
N LEU A 30 6.75 -10.74 -6.39
CA LEU A 30 6.47 -9.68 -7.35
C LEU A 30 6.39 -10.26 -8.76
N LEU A 31 5.32 -9.93 -9.50
CA LEU A 31 5.07 -10.40 -10.88
C LEU A 31 4.89 -11.91 -11.05
N THR A 32 4.55 -12.66 -10.00
CA THR A 32 4.34 -14.12 -10.10
C THR A 32 2.89 -14.53 -10.35
N GLY A 33 1.97 -13.58 -10.51
CA GLY A 33 0.57 -13.87 -10.74
C GLY A 33 -0.25 -12.61 -11.03
N THR A 34 -1.57 -12.77 -11.17
CA THR A 34 -2.51 -11.69 -11.51
C THR A 34 -2.71 -10.74 -10.33
N LEU A 35 -2.78 -9.46 -10.64
CA LEU A 35 -3.05 -8.39 -9.68
C LEU A 35 -4.55 -8.33 -9.31
N GLU A 36 -4.86 -7.62 -8.22
CA GLU A 36 -6.25 -7.28 -7.90
C GLU A 36 -6.79 -6.28 -8.92
N LYS A 37 -7.85 -6.67 -9.65
CA LYS A 37 -8.40 -5.91 -10.78
C LYS A 37 -8.79 -4.47 -10.41
N THR A 38 -9.32 -4.27 -9.22
CA THR A 38 -9.76 -2.94 -8.76
C THR A 38 -8.60 -1.96 -8.55
N ASN A 39 -7.39 -2.47 -8.31
CA ASN A 39 -6.17 -1.71 -8.04
C ASN A 39 -5.11 -1.87 -9.15
N GLU A 40 -5.41 -2.61 -10.20
CA GLU A 40 -4.44 -3.00 -11.22
C GLU A 40 -3.68 -1.82 -11.83
N PRO A 41 -4.32 -0.72 -12.28
CA PRO A 41 -3.60 0.41 -12.85
C PRO A 41 -2.62 1.04 -11.85
N TYR A 42 -3.02 1.18 -10.60
CA TYR A 42 -2.15 1.68 -9.53
C TYR A 42 -0.98 0.73 -9.25
N ALA A 43 -1.26 -0.56 -9.14
CA ALA A 43 -0.24 -1.58 -8.91
C ALA A 43 0.80 -1.62 -10.03
N ILE A 44 0.36 -1.56 -11.30
CA ILE A 44 1.26 -1.51 -12.47
C ILE A 44 2.17 -0.27 -12.41
N ALA A 45 1.62 0.89 -12.09
CA ALA A 45 2.42 2.12 -11.96
C ALA A 45 3.51 1.98 -10.87
N LYS A 46 3.16 1.37 -9.73
CA LYS A 46 4.12 1.12 -8.65
C LYS A 46 5.16 0.06 -9.03
N ILE A 47 4.77 -1.00 -9.72
CA ILE A 47 5.71 -2.02 -10.25
C ILE A 47 6.70 -1.39 -11.22
N ALA A 48 6.23 -0.54 -12.13
CA ALA A 48 7.11 0.19 -13.05
C ALA A 48 8.15 1.04 -12.32
N GLY A 49 7.74 1.75 -11.27
CA GLY A 49 8.66 2.53 -10.43
C GLY A 49 9.71 1.66 -9.72
N ILE A 50 9.30 0.49 -9.19
CA ILE A 50 10.23 -0.47 -8.57
C ILE A 50 11.26 -0.94 -9.60
N LYS A 51 10.79 -1.37 -10.79
CA LYS A 51 11.68 -1.84 -11.86
C LYS A 51 12.61 -0.74 -12.37
N MET A 52 12.15 0.50 -12.42
CA MET A 52 13.01 1.66 -12.70
C MET A 52 14.12 1.81 -11.65
N CYS A 53 13.80 1.73 -10.36
CA CYS A 53 14.79 1.80 -9.29
C CYS A 53 15.85 0.69 -9.42
N GLU A 54 15.42 -0.55 -9.66
CA GLU A 54 16.31 -1.70 -9.89
C GLU A 54 17.22 -1.45 -11.09
N SER A 55 16.68 -0.95 -12.20
CA SER A 55 17.46 -0.66 -13.42
C SER A 55 18.48 0.45 -13.18
N TYR A 56 18.13 1.51 -12.46
CA TYR A 56 19.07 2.56 -12.10
C TYR A 56 20.20 2.07 -11.19
N ASN A 57 19.87 1.23 -10.22
CA ASN A 57 20.88 0.60 -9.36
C ASN A 57 21.86 -0.20 -10.18
N PHE A 58 21.37 -1.02 -11.11
CA PHE A 58 22.20 -1.85 -11.96
C PHE A 58 23.06 -1.01 -12.94
N GLN A 59 22.44 -0.04 -13.66
CA GLN A 59 23.12 0.70 -14.72
C GLN A 59 24.06 1.80 -14.21
N HIS A 60 23.75 2.38 -13.07
CA HIS A 60 24.41 3.60 -12.59
C HIS A 60 25.01 3.47 -11.20
N ASN A 61 25.00 2.26 -10.63
CA ASN A 61 25.50 1.99 -9.28
C ASN A 61 24.92 2.98 -8.25
N THR A 62 23.59 3.21 -8.33
CA THR A 62 22.85 4.01 -7.36
C THR A 62 22.42 3.14 -6.18
N ASN A 63 21.93 3.77 -5.11
CA ASN A 63 21.38 3.12 -3.93
C ASN A 63 19.90 3.52 -3.78
N TYR A 64 19.06 3.06 -4.71
CA TYR A 64 17.63 3.29 -4.66
C TYR A 64 16.97 2.13 -3.94
N LEU A 65 16.28 2.43 -2.86
CA LEU A 65 15.56 1.48 -2.01
C LEU A 65 14.07 1.56 -2.27
N CYS A 66 13.42 0.42 -2.50
CA CYS A 66 11.97 0.34 -2.63
C CYS A 66 11.37 -0.22 -1.34
N LEU A 67 10.44 0.51 -0.74
CA LEU A 67 9.67 0.07 0.43
C LEU A 67 8.25 -0.27 0.01
N MET A 68 7.68 -1.34 0.59
CA MET A 68 6.32 -1.79 0.34
C MET A 68 5.44 -1.55 1.57
N PRO A 69 5.10 -0.28 1.88
CA PRO A 69 4.27 0.00 3.04
C PRO A 69 2.88 -0.57 2.85
N CYS A 70 2.29 -1.04 3.94
CA CYS A 70 0.84 -1.23 4.04
C CYS A 70 0.16 0.13 4.21
N ASN A 71 -1.14 0.15 4.48
CA ASN A 71 -1.87 1.39 4.69
C ASN A 71 -1.29 2.16 5.88
N ALA A 72 -0.76 3.34 5.60
CA ALA A 72 -0.40 4.31 6.63
C ALA A 72 -1.66 5.02 7.13
N PHE A 73 -1.66 5.43 8.39
CA PHE A 73 -2.72 6.24 8.99
C PHE A 73 -2.11 7.21 9.99
N GLY A 74 -2.80 8.32 10.30
CA GLY A 74 -2.30 9.28 11.26
C GLY A 74 -3.17 10.53 11.39
N PRO A 75 -2.71 11.53 12.15
CA PRO A 75 -3.37 12.83 12.21
C PRO A 75 -3.57 13.42 10.80
N ASN A 76 -4.73 14.05 10.57
CA ASN A 76 -5.12 14.62 9.28
C ASN A 76 -5.40 13.62 8.16
N ASP A 77 -5.58 12.33 8.48
CA ASP A 77 -6.03 11.33 7.51
C ASP A 77 -7.49 11.58 7.10
N ASN A 78 -7.92 10.90 6.02
CA ASN A 78 -9.33 10.91 5.62
C ASN A 78 -10.13 9.95 6.52
N TYR A 79 -11.02 10.50 7.35
CA TYR A 79 -11.91 9.75 8.23
C TYR A 79 -13.36 9.65 7.70
N ASP A 80 -13.62 10.01 6.46
CA ASP A 80 -14.94 9.87 5.85
C ASP A 80 -15.35 8.40 5.72
N LEU A 81 -16.60 8.07 6.13
CA LEU A 81 -17.05 6.67 6.23
C LEU A 81 -17.24 5.99 4.87
N GLN A 82 -17.29 6.74 3.78
CA GLN A 82 -17.49 6.20 2.42
C GLN A 82 -16.19 6.12 1.63
N THR A 83 -15.29 7.07 1.84
CA THR A 83 -14.09 7.24 1.00
C THR A 83 -12.78 6.94 1.71
N SER A 84 -12.78 6.81 3.04
CA SER A 84 -11.56 6.51 3.81
C SER A 84 -11.15 5.03 3.72
N HIS A 85 -9.87 4.79 3.96
CA HIS A 85 -9.38 3.44 4.18
C HIS A 85 -10.01 2.79 5.41
N PHE A 86 -9.94 1.44 5.47
CA PHE A 86 -10.59 0.65 6.51
C PHE A 86 -10.26 1.12 7.94
N PHE A 87 -8.99 1.36 8.23
CA PHE A 87 -8.56 1.65 9.60
C PHE A 87 -9.04 3.03 10.10
N PRO A 88 -8.91 4.13 9.37
CA PRO A 88 -9.52 5.41 9.72
C PRO A 88 -11.04 5.33 9.89
N ALA A 89 -11.75 4.63 8.98
CA ALA A 89 -13.17 4.42 9.09
C ALA A 89 -13.55 3.66 10.38
N LEU A 90 -12.78 2.64 10.75
CA LEU A 90 -12.98 1.87 11.97
C LEU A 90 -12.82 2.75 13.21
N ILE A 91 -11.75 3.55 13.29
CA ILE A 91 -11.50 4.48 14.40
C ILE A 91 -12.69 5.42 14.56
N ARG A 92 -13.13 6.03 13.46
CA ARG A 92 -14.29 6.93 13.49
C ARG A 92 -15.55 6.24 14.00
N ARG A 93 -15.89 5.05 13.50
CA ARG A 93 -17.05 4.26 13.95
C ARG A 93 -16.99 3.94 15.42
N LEU A 94 -15.81 3.57 15.93
CA LEU A 94 -15.61 3.28 17.36
C LEU A 94 -15.85 4.51 18.23
N ILE A 95 -15.33 5.66 17.84
CA ILE A 95 -15.51 6.93 18.56
C ILE A 95 -16.99 7.35 18.53
N GLU A 96 -17.64 7.29 17.37
CA GLU A 96 -19.05 7.63 17.24
C GLU A 96 -19.96 6.71 18.07
N ALA A 97 -19.66 5.40 18.08
CA ALA A 97 -20.41 4.44 18.89
C ALA A 97 -20.22 4.67 20.39
N LYS A 98 -18.98 4.96 20.83
CA LYS A 98 -18.69 5.34 22.20
C LYS A 98 -19.48 6.58 22.62
N ASN A 99 -19.49 7.61 21.79
CA ASN A 99 -20.19 8.87 22.07
C ASN A 99 -21.71 8.70 22.09
N LYS A 100 -22.25 7.79 21.26
CA LYS A 100 -23.69 7.48 21.20
C LYS A 100 -24.13 6.42 22.19
N LYS A 101 -23.25 5.91 23.06
CA LYS A 101 -23.51 4.79 24.02
C LYS A 101 -24.12 3.55 23.35
N LYS A 102 -23.86 3.32 22.06
CA LYS A 102 -24.38 2.17 21.32
C LYS A 102 -23.42 0.97 21.42
N LYS A 103 -23.98 -0.25 21.60
CA LYS A 103 -23.20 -1.49 21.42
C LYS A 103 -22.70 -1.58 19.97
N ILE A 104 -21.41 -1.85 19.80
CA ILE A 104 -20.80 -2.01 18.48
C ILE A 104 -20.91 -3.49 18.10
N ASN A 105 -21.70 -3.79 17.09
CA ASN A 105 -21.67 -5.11 16.45
C ASN A 105 -20.62 -5.07 15.34
N TYR A 106 -19.55 -5.83 15.50
CA TYR A 106 -18.54 -6.01 14.45
C TYR A 106 -19.06 -7.01 13.44
N THR A 107 -19.50 -6.53 12.31
CA THR A 107 -19.58 -7.34 11.10
C THR A 107 -18.30 -7.09 10.31
N LEU A 108 -17.33 -7.99 10.40
CA LEU A 108 -16.22 -8.04 9.47
C LEU A 108 -16.85 -8.38 8.12
N GLY A 109 -16.99 -7.39 7.25
CA GLY A 109 -17.47 -7.61 5.90
C GLY A 109 -16.49 -8.54 5.18
N ASN A 110 -16.97 -9.69 4.72
CA ASN A 110 -16.29 -10.49 3.74
C ASN A 110 -16.16 -9.66 2.46
N ARG A 111 -14.95 -9.29 2.09
CA ARG A 111 -14.58 -8.83 0.76
C ARG A 111 -13.82 -9.93 0.04
#